data_2e9e2e565135d5a957b3644baa19a20b
#
_entry.id   2e9e2e565135d5a957b3644baa19a20b
#
_cell.length_a   1.000
_cell.length_b   1.000
_cell.length_c   1.000
_cell.angle_alpha   90.00
_cell.angle_beta   90.00
_cell.angle_gamma   90.00
#
_symmetry.space_group_name_H-M   'P 1'
#
loop_
_entity.id
_entity.type
_entity.pdbx_description
1 polymer ?
#
loop_
_entity_poly.entity_id
_entity_poly.type
_entity_poly.pdbx_seq_one_letter_code
_entity_poly.pdbx_strand_id
1 'polypeptide(L)'
;MHDKRSHPRVPLSAEVTCEVSGGPSIIGQAKDISVGGMYIESETAVSFGTEVTIVLRLPNTKANARLPAVIRWIKPGGFGVQFGLLGARETHAISELLKS
;
A
#
# COMPACT_ATOMS: atom_id res chain seq x y z
N MET A 1 27.05 -4.45 2.34
CA MET A 1 25.96 -5.42 2.13
C MET A 1 24.91 -4.83 1.22
N HIS A 2 24.42 -5.56 0.33
CA HIS A 2 23.38 -5.05 -0.54
C HIS A 2 22.03 -5.61 -0.16
N ASP A 3 21.01 -4.88 -0.53
CA ASP A 3 19.63 -5.22 -0.28
C ASP A 3 19.21 -6.34 -1.23
N LYS A 4 18.64 -7.40 -0.68
CA LYS A 4 18.19 -8.51 -1.50
C LYS A 4 16.77 -8.35 -2.00
N ARG A 5 16.07 -7.32 -1.55
CA ARG A 5 14.74 -7.07 -2.06
C ARG A 5 14.83 -6.56 -3.48
N SER A 6 13.95 -7.06 -4.32
CA SER A 6 13.91 -6.62 -5.71
C SER A 6 13.19 -5.28 -5.88
N HIS A 7 12.50 -4.81 -4.83
CA HIS A 7 11.71 -3.58 -4.91
C HIS A 7 12.11 -2.66 -3.76
N PRO A 8 12.84 -1.59 -4.04
CA PRO A 8 13.21 -0.64 -2.99
C PRO A 8 11.96 0.01 -2.40
N ARG A 9 12.01 0.31 -1.11
CA ARG A 9 10.94 0.97 -0.40
C ARG A 9 11.35 2.38 -0.04
N VAL A 10 10.41 3.30 -0.12
CA VAL A 10 10.64 4.67 0.30
C VAL A 10 9.64 5.03 1.39
N PRO A 11 10.02 5.91 2.33
CA PRO A 11 9.08 6.36 3.34
C PRO A 11 7.92 7.10 2.69
N LEU A 12 6.75 6.91 3.26
CA LEU A 12 5.55 7.60 2.79
C LEU A 12 4.69 7.84 4.01
N SER A 13 4.19 9.06 4.17
CA SER A 13 3.28 9.35 5.25
C SER A 13 1.99 9.83 4.64
N ALA A 14 0.99 8.96 4.59
CA ALA A 14 -0.28 9.29 3.95
C ALA A 14 -1.39 8.47 4.57
N GLU A 15 -2.54 9.11 4.78
CA GLU A 15 -3.72 8.39 5.20
C GLU A 15 -4.23 7.56 4.05
N VAL A 16 -4.56 6.31 4.34
CA VAL A 16 -5.10 5.41 3.33
C VAL A 16 -6.41 4.82 3.82
N THR A 17 -7.27 4.50 2.88
CA THR A 17 -8.48 3.74 3.13
C THR A 17 -8.32 2.39 2.48
N CYS A 18 -8.51 1.33 3.26
CA CYS A 18 -8.47 -0.03 2.74
C CYS A 18 -9.90 -0.52 2.62
N GLU A 19 -10.39 -0.65 1.40
CA GLU A 19 -11.71 -1.16 1.15
C GLU A 19 -11.63 -2.68 1.12
N VAL A 20 -12.20 -3.30 2.14
CA VAL A 20 -12.18 -4.76 2.25
C VAL A 20 -13.33 -5.30 1.42
N SER A 21 -13.05 -6.30 0.58
CA SER A 21 -14.07 -6.91 -0.26
C SER A 21 -15.16 -7.51 0.62
N GLY A 22 -16.39 -6.99 0.47
CA GLY A 22 -17.53 -7.49 1.22
C GLY A 22 -17.56 -7.10 2.67
N GLY A 23 -16.73 -6.14 3.10
CA GLY A 23 -16.67 -5.73 4.49
C GLY A 23 -16.50 -4.25 4.68
N PRO A 24 -16.31 -3.80 5.92
CA PRO A 24 -16.13 -2.39 6.21
C PRO A 24 -14.76 -1.90 5.75
N SER A 25 -14.67 -0.59 5.50
CA SER A 25 -13.40 0.03 5.18
C SER A 25 -12.56 0.22 6.43
N ILE A 26 -11.25 0.16 6.25
CA ILE A 26 -10.27 0.34 7.31
C ILE A 26 -9.47 1.59 6.98
N ILE A 27 -9.32 2.48 7.95
CA ILE A 27 -8.50 3.68 7.77
C ILE A 27 -7.18 3.44 8.48
N GLY A 28 -6.10 3.73 7.80
CA GLY A 28 -4.77 3.57 8.36
C GLY A 28 -3.82 4.61 7.83
N GLN A 29 -2.55 4.47 8.22
CA GLN A 29 -1.50 5.39 7.83
C GLN A 29 -0.43 4.61 7.08
N ALA A 30 -0.22 4.93 5.82
CA ALA A 30 0.85 4.32 5.05
C ALA A 30 2.19 4.82 5.57
N LYS A 31 3.14 3.93 5.77
CA LYS A 31 4.46 4.28 6.30
C LYS A 31 5.55 4.12 5.27
N ASP A 32 5.37 3.26 4.30
CA ASP A 32 6.31 3.12 3.20
C ASP A 32 5.59 2.55 2.00
N ILE A 33 6.24 2.64 0.85
CA ILE A 33 5.69 2.11 -0.39
C ILE A 33 6.83 1.64 -1.30
N SER A 34 6.53 0.59 -2.07
CA SER A 34 7.38 0.13 -3.17
C SER A 34 6.46 -0.21 -4.34
N VAL A 35 7.04 -0.63 -5.46
CA VAL A 35 6.19 -1.07 -6.57
C VAL A 35 5.46 -2.37 -6.24
N GLY A 36 5.91 -3.10 -5.24
CA GLY A 36 5.30 -4.37 -4.87
C GLY A 36 4.30 -4.30 -3.74
N GLY A 37 4.30 -3.24 -2.94
CA GLY A 37 3.39 -3.17 -1.80
C GLY A 37 3.65 -1.99 -0.89
N MET A 38 2.98 -2.01 0.27
CA MET A 38 3.17 -0.96 1.26
C MET A 38 2.86 -1.50 2.66
N TYR A 39 3.40 -0.81 3.67
CA TYR A 39 3.09 -1.11 5.06
C TYR A 39 2.14 -0.04 5.58
N ILE A 40 1.12 -0.48 6.30
CA ILE A 40 0.06 0.38 6.79
C ILE A 40 -0.07 0.20 8.30
N GLU A 41 0.01 1.30 9.04
CA GLU A 41 -0.28 1.29 10.47
C GLU A 41 -1.77 1.42 10.69
N SER A 42 -2.32 0.53 11.49
CA SER A 42 -3.73 0.56 11.84
C SER A 42 -3.92 -0.33 13.06
N GLU A 43 -4.88 0.05 13.91
CA GLU A 43 -5.21 -0.78 15.05
C GLU A 43 -6.30 -1.78 14.75
N THR A 44 -6.85 -1.75 13.56
CA THR A 44 -7.90 -2.66 13.16
C THR A 44 -7.32 -4.03 12.86
N ALA A 45 -7.94 -5.06 13.39
CA ALA A 45 -7.52 -6.43 13.12
C ALA A 45 -7.86 -6.79 11.68
N VAL A 46 -6.92 -7.47 11.02
CA VAL A 46 -7.10 -7.91 9.63
C VAL A 46 -6.70 -9.36 9.53
N SER A 47 -7.05 -9.99 8.42
CA SER A 47 -6.75 -11.40 8.19
C SER A 47 -5.81 -11.55 7.00
N PHE A 48 -4.85 -12.45 7.15
CA PHE A 48 -3.92 -12.79 6.08
C PHE A 48 -4.69 -13.26 4.86
N GLY A 49 -4.28 -12.80 3.69
CA GLY A 49 -4.88 -13.24 2.43
C GLY A 49 -6.11 -12.48 2.02
N THR A 50 -6.56 -11.52 2.82
CA THR A 50 -7.75 -10.74 2.49
C THR A 50 -7.43 -9.81 1.33
N GLU A 51 -8.33 -9.79 0.34
CA GLU A 51 -8.21 -8.86 -0.79
C GLU A 51 -8.78 -7.52 -0.41
N VAL A 52 -8.03 -6.48 -0.71
CA VAL A 52 -8.42 -5.11 -0.38
C VAL A 52 -8.11 -4.20 -1.57
N THR A 53 -8.74 -3.04 -1.57
CA THR A 53 -8.37 -1.96 -2.48
C THR A 53 -7.85 -0.82 -1.64
N ILE A 54 -6.61 -0.42 -1.88
CA ILE A 54 -5.99 0.68 -1.15
C ILE A 54 -6.34 1.97 -1.89
N VAL A 55 -6.97 2.91 -1.19
CA VAL A 55 -7.34 4.20 -1.76
C VAL A 55 -6.52 5.27 -1.06
N LEU A 56 -5.71 6.00 -1.82
CA LEU A 56 -4.89 7.06 -1.26
C LEU A 56 -4.54 8.04 -2.35
N ARG A 57 -4.13 9.23 -1.92
CA ARG A 57 -3.58 10.22 -2.84
C ARG A 57 -2.06 10.18 -2.75
N LEU A 58 -1.42 9.81 -3.85
CA LEU A 58 0.04 9.84 -3.91
C LEU A 58 0.50 11.30 -4.04
N PRO A 59 1.66 11.65 -3.45
CA PRO A 59 2.09 13.05 -3.43
C PRO A 59 2.22 13.70 -4.80
N ASN A 60 2.48 12.90 -5.83
CA ASN A 60 2.70 13.42 -7.18
C ASN A 60 1.48 13.28 -8.08
N THR A 61 0.29 13.07 -7.49
CA THR A 61 -0.93 12.94 -8.27
C THR A 61 -1.99 13.89 -7.74
N LYS A 62 -2.97 14.19 -8.56
CA LYS A 62 -4.07 15.08 -8.18
C LYS A 62 -5.32 14.33 -7.76
N ALA A 63 -5.37 13.04 -8.02
CA ALA A 63 -6.55 12.22 -7.73
C ALA A 63 -6.15 11.04 -6.90
N ASN A 64 -7.14 10.45 -6.23
CA ASN A 64 -6.90 9.24 -5.45
C ASN A 64 -6.56 8.09 -6.39
N ALA A 65 -5.56 7.31 -5.98
CA ALA A 65 -5.25 6.06 -6.63
C ALA A 65 -6.01 4.93 -5.96
N ARG A 66 -6.38 3.93 -6.72
CA ARG A 66 -7.04 2.72 -6.20
C ARG A 66 -6.16 1.55 -6.58
N LEU A 67 -5.56 0.92 -5.56
CA LEU A 67 -4.53 -0.08 -5.77
C LEU A 67 -5.04 -1.42 -5.25
N PRO A 68 -5.28 -2.39 -6.12
CA PRO A 68 -5.67 -3.72 -5.65
C PRO A 68 -4.51 -4.37 -4.91
N ALA A 69 -4.82 -5.04 -3.81
CA ALA A 69 -3.78 -5.62 -2.97
C ALA A 69 -4.33 -6.78 -2.15
N VAL A 70 -3.40 -7.52 -1.56
CA VAL A 70 -3.72 -8.65 -0.68
C VAL A 70 -2.89 -8.48 0.58
N ILE A 71 -3.51 -8.72 1.74
CA ILE A 71 -2.81 -8.63 3.01
C ILE A 71 -1.88 -9.83 3.15
N ARG A 72 -0.57 -9.56 3.30
CA ARG A 72 0.47 -10.59 3.33
C ARG A 72 1.25 -10.66 4.64
N TRP A 73 1.30 -9.57 5.40
CA TRP A 73 2.03 -9.55 6.67
C TRP A 73 1.15 -8.90 7.71
N ILE A 74 1.16 -9.45 8.92
CA ILE A 74 0.41 -8.88 10.03
C ILE A 74 1.36 -8.77 11.19
N LYS A 75 1.44 -7.56 11.77
CA LYS A 75 2.26 -7.27 12.93
C LYS A 75 1.43 -6.51 13.95
N PRO A 76 1.85 -6.48 15.22
CA PRO A 76 1.18 -5.59 16.16
C PRO A 76 1.26 -4.16 15.66
N GLY A 77 0.12 -3.50 15.56
CA GLY A 77 0.04 -2.12 15.13
C GLY A 77 -0.04 -1.89 13.65
N GLY A 78 -0.03 -2.94 12.82
CA GLY A 78 -0.13 -2.71 11.38
C GLY A 78 -0.09 -3.96 10.54
N PHE A 79 -0.09 -3.76 9.24
CA PHE A 79 -0.06 -4.86 8.30
C PHE A 79 0.56 -4.41 6.99
N GLY A 80 1.11 -5.37 6.26
CA GLY A 80 1.67 -5.12 4.95
C GLY A 80 0.79 -5.73 3.88
N VAL A 81 0.74 -5.06 2.74
CA VAL A 81 -0.02 -5.55 1.59
C VAL A 81 0.90 -5.72 0.40
N GLN A 82 0.56 -6.66 -0.45
CA GLN A 82 1.23 -6.87 -1.73
C GLN A 82 0.25 -6.45 -2.81
N PHE A 83 0.71 -5.56 -3.68
CA PHE A 83 -0.16 -5.09 -4.76
C PHE A 83 -0.41 -6.19 -5.78
N GLY A 84 -1.61 -6.19 -6.35
CA GLY A 84 -1.93 -7.00 -7.49
C GLY A 84 -1.54 -6.29 -8.77
N LEU A 85 -2.29 -6.53 -9.84
CA LEU A 85 -2.03 -5.87 -11.11
C LEU A 85 -2.41 -4.40 -11.00
N LEU A 86 -1.44 -3.53 -11.23
CA LEU A 86 -1.66 -2.10 -11.23
C LEU A 86 -1.76 -1.60 -12.66
N GLY A 87 -2.57 -0.56 -12.86
CA GLY A 87 -2.61 0.11 -14.14
C GLY A 87 -1.32 0.86 -14.41
N ALA A 88 -1.13 1.26 -15.67
CA ALA A 88 0.09 1.98 -16.05
C ALA A 88 0.22 3.30 -15.30
N ARG A 89 -0.90 3.98 -15.07
CA ARG A 89 -0.88 5.27 -14.36
C ARG A 89 -0.40 5.10 -12.93
N GLU A 90 -0.93 4.09 -12.23
CA GLU A 90 -0.56 3.85 -10.85
C GLU A 90 0.89 3.40 -10.74
N THR A 91 1.31 2.51 -11.63
CA THR A 91 2.68 2.05 -11.65
C THR A 91 3.64 3.21 -11.90
N HIS A 92 3.30 4.09 -12.82
CA HIS A 92 4.13 5.24 -13.13
C HIS A 92 4.23 6.18 -11.92
N ALA A 93 3.11 6.45 -11.27
CA ALA A 93 3.09 7.35 -10.12
C ALA A 93 3.97 6.81 -8.99
N ILE A 94 3.89 5.51 -8.71
CA ILE A 94 4.73 4.90 -7.70
C ILE A 94 6.20 4.95 -8.10
N SER A 95 6.49 4.66 -9.36
CA SER A 95 7.87 4.69 -9.85
C SER A 95 8.48 6.06 -9.72
N GLU A 96 7.71 7.11 -9.96
CA GLU A 96 8.21 8.47 -9.81
C GLU A 96 8.54 8.79 -8.36
N LEU A 97 7.75 8.29 -7.41
CA LEU A 97 8.06 8.45 -6.00
C LEU A 97 9.38 7.79 -5.65
N LEU A 98 9.63 6.61 -6.22
CA LEU A 98 10.83 5.85 -5.87
C LEU A 98 12.10 6.49 -6.43
N LYS A 99 11.97 7.38 -7.40
CA LYS A 99 13.11 8.09 -7.96
C LYS A 99 13.50 9.31 -7.16
N SER A 100 12.65 9.75 -6.28
CA SER A 100 12.86 10.99 -5.54
C SER A 100 13.89 10.83 -4.44
#